data_00c9ef480aac8702d111402ddfe4f133
#
_entry.id   00c9ef480aac8702d111402ddfe4f133
#
_cell.length_a   1.000
_cell.length_b   1.000
_cell.length_c   1.000
_cell.angle_alpha   90.00
_cell.angle_beta   90.00
_cell.angle_gamma   90.00
#
_symmetry.space_group_name_H-M   'P 1'
#
loop_
_entity.id
_entity.type
_entity.pdbx_description
1 polymer ?
#
loop_
_entity_poly.entity_id
_entity_poly.type
_entity_poly.pdbx_seq_one_letter_code
_entity_poly.pdbx_strand_id
1 'polypeptide(L)'
;MLTHIRPVAALAGALVLAASLTACGGSSAASDEKVVTVYSADGLKGEAGDGWYDKVFADFEKQTGIKVEYVEGGSGEMVQRALREKSNTQADVLVTLPPFIQQAGSKGLLQAYAPQGSDRVDGADKAPDGTWTSIVNNYFGFIHNKKELPTAPKSWEELLDARYKDRLQYSTPGVAGDGTAVLIKAMHDFGGQAPAMEYLKKLQANNVGPSSSTSKLAPKVDKGELLVANGDVQMNFAQSKSMPNLGIWFPAKGDGKPTTFALPYAAGLVNKAPHAENGRKLLDFLLSEGAQREVSAVGGGFPARKDVKPTDANALALGKLLEGVEVFEPDWADIDENLTAYVDAWKSATGS
;
A
#
# COMPACT_ATOMS: atom_id res chain seq x y z
N MET A 1 -62.29 -51.04 16.22
CA MET A 1 -62.14 -52.27 15.41
C MET A 1 -60.66 -52.38 15.06
N LEU A 2 -59.94 -53.16 15.86
CA LEU A 2 -59.61 -54.58 15.63
C LEU A 2 -58.92 -54.72 14.24
N THR A 3 -57.75 -55.24 14.07
CA THR A 3 -56.84 -56.26 14.65
C THR A 3 -55.77 -56.50 13.59
N HIS A 4 -54.58 -56.89 13.70
CA HIS A 4 -53.73 -57.95 14.24
C HIS A 4 -52.29 -57.73 13.75
N ILE A 5 -51.23 -57.66 14.53
CA ILE A 5 -50.42 -58.71 15.16
C ILE A 5 -49.97 -59.83 14.17
N ARG A 6 -48.74 -60.00 13.78
CA ARG A 6 -47.59 -60.67 14.41
C ARG A 6 -46.48 -61.06 13.42
N PRO A 7 -45.37 -61.64 13.86
CA PRO A 7 -44.02 -61.34 13.49
C PRO A 7 -43.26 -62.53 12.84
N VAL A 8 -42.03 -62.34 12.37
CA VAL A 8 -41.03 -63.44 12.21
C VAL A 8 -39.61 -62.80 12.23
N ALA A 9 -38.89 -63.02 13.20
CA ALA A 9 -37.78 -63.94 13.52
C ALA A 9 -36.49 -63.73 12.68
N ALA A 10 -35.52 -63.30 13.42
CA ALA A 10 -34.08 -63.50 13.50
C ALA A 10 -33.36 -64.42 12.51
N LEU A 11 -32.22 -63.90 12.00
CA LEU A 11 -30.99 -64.73 11.86
C LEU A 11 -29.76 -63.85 12.09
N ALA A 12 -28.93 -64.27 13.01
CA ALA A 12 -27.66 -63.68 13.34
C ALA A 12 -26.61 -64.08 12.31
N GLY A 13 -25.77 -63.11 11.92
CA GLY A 13 -24.57 -63.36 11.14
C GLY A 13 -23.44 -62.43 11.67
N ALA A 14 -22.61 -62.98 12.53
CA ALA A 14 -21.41 -62.31 13.02
C ALA A 14 -20.37 -62.24 11.89
N LEU A 15 -20.01 -61.05 11.44
CA LEU A 15 -18.82 -60.79 10.64
C LEU A 15 -17.86 -59.95 11.46
N VAL A 16 -16.72 -60.52 11.81
CA VAL A 16 -15.54 -59.88 12.41
C VAL A 16 -14.94 -58.93 11.39
N LEU A 17 -15.07 -57.62 11.58
CA LEU A 17 -14.29 -56.65 10.84
C LEU A 17 -13.01 -56.36 11.65
N ALA A 18 -11.89 -56.80 11.07
CA ALA A 18 -10.55 -56.36 11.50
C ALA A 18 -10.38 -54.88 11.19
N ALA A 19 -10.32 -54.05 12.26
CA ALA A 19 -9.98 -52.66 12.13
C ALA A 19 -8.46 -52.52 11.90
N SER A 20 -8.06 -52.29 10.68
CA SER A 20 -6.72 -51.78 10.35
C SER A 20 -6.63 -50.30 10.72
N LEU A 21 -6.02 -49.99 11.84
CA LEU A 21 -5.58 -48.63 12.19
C LEU A 21 -4.41 -48.25 11.27
N THR A 22 -4.72 -47.63 10.14
CA THR A 22 -3.72 -46.85 9.42
C THR A 22 -3.59 -45.52 10.14
N ALA A 23 -2.48 -45.38 10.90
CA ALA A 23 -2.02 -44.10 11.41
C ALA A 23 -1.67 -43.21 10.21
N CYS A 24 -2.55 -42.33 9.82
CA CYS A 24 -2.20 -41.19 8.99
C CYS A 24 -1.36 -40.24 9.81
N GLY A 25 -0.04 -40.35 9.66
CA GLY A 25 0.87 -39.31 10.00
C GLY A 25 0.48 -38.06 9.16
N GLY A 26 -0.04 -37.04 9.83
CA GLY A 26 -0.33 -35.76 9.19
C GLY A 26 0.97 -35.07 8.82
N SER A 27 1.51 -35.37 7.65
CA SER A 27 2.27 -34.39 6.91
C SER A 27 1.21 -33.36 6.44
N SER A 28 1.31 -32.12 6.92
CA SER A 28 0.64 -30.99 6.30
C SER A 28 1.09 -30.94 4.84
N ALA A 29 0.27 -31.55 3.96
CA ALA A 29 0.43 -31.32 2.54
C ALA A 29 0.28 -29.81 2.34
N ALA A 30 1.37 -29.14 1.94
CA ALA A 30 1.28 -27.83 1.33
C ALA A 30 0.22 -27.96 0.25
N SER A 31 -0.82 -27.13 0.29
CA SER A 31 -1.89 -27.19 -0.70
C SER A 31 -1.26 -26.94 -2.07
N ASP A 32 -1.43 -27.90 -3.00
CA ASP A 32 -1.08 -27.76 -4.42
C ASP A 32 -1.94 -26.66 -5.10
N GLU A 33 -2.54 -25.82 -4.33
CA GLU A 33 -3.44 -24.77 -4.80
C GLU A 33 -2.66 -23.69 -5.53
N LYS A 34 -2.95 -23.52 -6.81
CA LYS A 34 -2.30 -22.55 -7.68
C LYS A 34 -2.90 -21.15 -7.47
N VAL A 35 -2.76 -20.64 -6.26
CA VAL A 35 -3.23 -19.31 -5.86
C VAL A 35 -2.17 -18.61 -5.00
N VAL A 36 -2.15 -17.29 -5.05
CA VAL A 36 -1.40 -16.43 -4.13
C VAL A 36 -2.28 -15.23 -3.78
N THR A 37 -2.45 -14.96 -2.49
CA THR A 37 -3.28 -13.86 -1.99
C THR A 37 -2.40 -12.68 -1.59
N VAL A 38 -2.66 -11.53 -2.20
CA VAL A 38 -1.94 -10.27 -1.98
C VAL A 38 -2.83 -9.29 -1.24
N TYR A 39 -2.41 -8.84 -0.05
CA TYR A 39 -2.97 -7.67 0.60
C TYR A 39 -2.12 -6.45 0.27
N SER A 40 -2.68 -5.44 -0.34
CA SER A 40 -1.91 -4.30 -0.85
C SER A 40 -2.54 -2.95 -0.51
N ALA A 41 -1.67 -1.98 -0.24
CA ALA A 41 -2.03 -0.59 -0.36
C ALA A 41 -2.53 -0.28 -1.77
N ASP A 42 -3.45 0.68 -1.87
CA ASP A 42 -4.01 1.16 -3.13
C ASP A 42 -2.95 1.90 -3.99
N GLY A 43 -3.22 1.99 -5.30
CA GLY A 43 -2.45 2.78 -6.25
C GLY A 43 -1.63 2.01 -7.29
N LEU A 44 -1.35 0.72 -7.10
CA LEU A 44 -0.60 -0.08 -8.10
C LEU A 44 -1.49 -0.76 -9.14
N LYS A 45 -2.79 -0.87 -8.86
CA LYS A 45 -3.79 -1.36 -9.81
C LYS A 45 -4.50 -0.18 -10.47
N GLY A 46 -4.66 -0.22 -11.79
CA GLY A 46 -5.36 0.81 -12.55
C GLY A 46 -6.88 0.68 -12.43
N GLU A 47 -7.59 1.81 -12.33
CA GLU A 47 -9.07 1.81 -12.32
C GLU A 47 -9.67 1.24 -13.61
N ALA A 48 -8.96 1.43 -14.73
CA ALA A 48 -9.34 0.89 -16.04
C ALA A 48 -8.71 -0.47 -16.38
N GLY A 49 -8.02 -1.11 -15.42
CA GLY A 49 -7.28 -2.34 -15.66
C GLY A 49 -5.97 -2.12 -16.42
N ASP A 50 -5.38 -0.95 -16.29
CA ASP A 50 -4.18 -0.50 -17.00
C ASP A 50 -3.01 -0.14 -16.06
N GLY A 51 -3.09 -0.52 -14.78
CA GLY A 51 -2.03 -0.31 -13.80
C GLY A 51 -0.89 -1.34 -13.88
N TRP A 52 0.14 -1.10 -13.09
CA TRP A 52 1.28 -1.99 -13.03
C TRP A 52 0.89 -3.41 -12.58
N TYR A 53 0.05 -3.53 -11.55
CA TYR A 53 -0.43 -4.84 -11.09
C TYR A 53 -1.25 -5.58 -12.16
N ASP A 54 -2.07 -4.85 -12.92
CA ASP A 54 -2.86 -5.49 -13.99
C ASP A 54 -1.94 -6.17 -15.00
N LYS A 55 -0.84 -5.50 -15.37
CA LYS A 55 0.16 -6.05 -16.28
C LYS A 55 0.97 -7.19 -15.66
N VAL A 56 1.58 -6.96 -14.50
CA VAL A 56 2.54 -7.91 -13.93
C VAL A 56 1.87 -9.15 -13.34
N PHE A 57 0.66 -9.03 -12.80
CA PHE A 57 -0.11 -10.19 -12.34
C PHE A 57 -0.56 -11.07 -13.51
N ALA A 58 -1.04 -10.47 -14.61
CA ALA A 58 -1.38 -11.23 -15.81
C ALA A 58 -0.17 -11.97 -16.40
N ASP A 59 1.00 -11.33 -16.43
CA ASP A 59 2.23 -11.96 -16.89
C ASP A 59 2.71 -13.08 -15.95
N PHE A 60 2.59 -12.88 -14.63
CA PHE A 60 2.89 -13.91 -13.62
C PHE A 60 1.98 -15.11 -13.75
N GLU A 61 0.66 -14.89 -13.84
CA GLU A 61 -0.33 -15.95 -14.03
C GLU A 61 -0.08 -16.74 -15.30
N LYS A 62 0.22 -16.06 -16.40
CA LYS A 62 0.55 -16.68 -17.69
C LYS A 62 1.80 -17.56 -17.63
N GLN A 63 2.84 -17.12 -16.91
CA GLN A 63 4.11 -17.84 -16.83
C GLN A 63 4.09 -19.00 -15.85
N THR A 64 3.36 -18.88 -14.76
CA THR A 64 3.41 -19.83 -13.64
C THR A 64 2.15 -20.70 -13.53
N GLY A 65 1.04 -20.25 -14.08
CA GLY A 65 -0.28 -20.83 -13.87
C GLY A 65 -0.81 -20.62 -12.45
N ILE A 66 -0.19 -19.73 -11.65
CA ILE A 66 -0.61 -19.36 -10.29
C ILE A 66 -1.50 -18.13 -10.41
N LYS A 67 -2.74 -18.21 -9.94
CA LYS A 67 -3.69 -17.08 -9.92
C LYS A 67 -3.35 -16.12 -8.79
N VAL A 68 -3.41 -14.81 -9.05
CA VAL A 68 -3.28 -13.79 -8.03
C VAL A 68 -4.65 -13.34 -7.52
N GLU A 69 -4.91 -13.53 -6.23
CA GLU A 69 -6.04 -12.95 -5.54
C GLU A 69 -5.60 -11.65 -4.86
N TYR A 70 -6.32 -10.56 -5.14
CA TYR A 70 -5.91 -9.22 -4.74
C TYR A 70 -6.95 -8.57 -3.84
N VAL A 71 -6.49 -8.07 -2.70
CA VAL A 71 -7.29 -7.31 -1.74
C VAL A 71 -6.64 -5.97 -1.52
N GLU A 72 -7.37 -4.90 -1.78
CA GLU A 72 -6.91 -3.52 -1.74
C GLU A 72 -7.52 -2.75 -0.58
N GLY A 73 -6.74 -1.82 -0.03
CA GLY A 73 -7.20 -0.87 0.99
C GLY A 73 -6.11 0.13 1.37
N GLY A 74 -6.37 0.94 2.39
CA GLY A 74 -5.36 1.85 2.93
C GLY A 74 -4.19 1.08 3.56
N SER A 75 -2.98 1.64 3.49
CA SER A 75 -1.75 1.01 4.00
C SER A 75 -1.88 0.51 5.44
N GLY A 76 -2.36 1.35 6.35
CA GLY A 76 -2.59 0.97 7.74
C GLY A 76 -3.74 -0.02 7.89
N GLU A 77 -4.79 0.10 7.08
CA GLU A 77 -5.93 -0.83 7.08
C GLU A 77 -5.48 -2.25 6.74
N MET A 78 -4.63 -2.43 5.73
CA MET A 78 -4.11 -3.74 5.34
C MET A 78 -3.25 -4.37 6.43
N VAL A 79 -2.40 -3.59 7.09
CA VAL A 79 -1.61 -4.06 8.23
C VAL A 79 -2.50 -4.43 9.41
N GLN A 80 -3.50 -3.63 9.75
CA GLN A 80 -4.46 -3.96 10.82
C GLN A 80 -5.29 -5.19 10.50
N ARG A 81 -5.66 -5.41 9.23
CA ARG A 81 -6.33 -6.62 8.78
C ARG A 81 -5.44 -7.84 8.99
N ALA A 82 -4.20 -7.81 8.51
CA ALA A 82 -3.24 -8.89 8.69
C ALA A 82 -2.96 -9.19 10.19
N LEU A 83 -2.94 -8.16 11.05
CA LEU A 83 -2.81 -8.33 12.50
C LEU A 83 -3.99 -9.09 13.12
N ARG A 84 -5.21 -8.74 12.73
CA ARG A 84 -6.42 -9.45 13.21
C ARG A 84 -6.46 -10.91 12.75
N GLU A 85 -5.90 -11.19 11.58
CA GLU A 85 -5.84 -12.52 10.96
C GLU A 85 -4.58 -13.32 11.33
N LYS A 86 -3.70 -12.79 12.20
CA LYS A 86 -2.38 -13.39 12.54
C LYS A 86 -2.46 -14.83 13.05
N SER A 87 -3.56 -15.22 13.72
CA SER A 87 -3.78 -16.58 14.18
C SER A 87 -4.32 -17.52 13.10
N ASN A 88 -4.92 -16.98 12.03
CA ASN A 88 -5.46 -17.68 10.88
C ASN A 88 -5.17 -16.85 9.63
N THR A 89 -3.91 -16.82 9.25
CA THR A 89 -3.38 -15.99 8.16
C THR A 89 -4.07 -16.29 6.83
N GLN A 90 -4.49 -15.24 6.13
CA GLN A 90 -5.19 -15.34 4.84
C GLN A 90 -4.32 -14.83 3.68
N ALA A 91 -3.44 -13.87 3.93
CA ALA A 91 -2.56 -13.30 2.93
C ALA A 91 -1.25 -14.08 2.81
N ASP A 92 -0.73 -14.17 1.59
CA ASP A 92 0.61 -14.70 1.32
C ASP A 92 1.64 -13.59 1.23
N VAL A 93 1.27 -12.48 0.60
CA VAL A 93 2.12 -11.29 0.41
C VAL A 93 1.40 -10.07 0.95
N LEU A 94 2.12 -9.24 1.70
CA LEU A 94 1.66 -7.92 2.14
C LEU A 94 2.49 -6.86 1.43
N VAL A 95 1.80 -5.90 0.81
CA VAL A 95 2.40 -4.72 0.19
C VAL A 95 1.82 -3.47 0.83
N THR A 96 2.69 -2.61 1.35
CA THR A 96 2.25 -1.37 1.99
C THR A 96 3.35 -0.31 1.92
N LEU A 97 3.01 0.91 2.34
CA LEU A 97 3.94 2.04 2.38
C LEU A 97 4.58 2.18 3.77
N PRO A 98 5.76 2.81 3.89
CA PRO A 98 6.25 3.30 5.17
C PRO A 98 5.25 4.26 5.86
N PRO A 99 5.12 4.27 7.18
CA PRO A 99 5.83 3.43 8.16
C PRO A 99 5.18 2.06 8.39
N PHE A 100 4.12 1.73 7.68
CA PHE A 100 3.33 0.52 7.93
C PHE A 100 4.07 -0.77 7.55
N ILE A 101 5.02 -0.72 6.60
CA ILE A 101 5.84 -1.89 6.30
C ILE A 101 6.82 -2.19 7.44
N GLN A 102 7.41 -1.15 8.07
CA GLN A 102 8.24 -1.29 9.26
C GLN A 102 7.40 -1.85 10.41
N GLN A 103 6.19 -1.31 10.61
CA GLN A 103 5.27 -1.82 11.62
C GLN A 103 4.89 -3.30 11.39
N ALA A 104 4.69 -3.71 10.13
CA ALA A 104 4.42 -5.12 9.80
C ALA A 104 5.61 -6.02 10.17
N GLY A 105 6.84 -5.56 9.91
CA GLY A 105 8.07 -6.25 10.32
C GLY A 105 8.20 -6.34 11.83
N SER A 106 8.17 -5.20 12.53
CA SER A 106 8.35 -5.11 13.99
C SER A 106 7.29 -5.89 14.79
N LYS A 107 6.07 -6.00 14.26
CA LYS A 107 4.98 -6.82 14.85
C LYS A 107 5.03 -8.30 14.46
N GLY A 108 6.05 -8.75 13.71
CA GLY A 108 6.23 -10.14 13.30
C GLY A 108 5.11 -10.66 12.39
N LEU A 109 4.57 -9.79 11.53
CA LEU A 109 3.65 -10.19 10.46
C LEU A 109 4.37 -10.79 9.27
N LEU A 110 5.64 -10.44 9.08
CA LEU A 110 6.45 -10.83 7.94
C LEU A 110 7.51 -11.84 8.35
N GLN A 111 7.83 -12.76 7.45
CA GLN A 111 8.96 -13.66 7.59
C GLN A 111 10.09 -13.23 6.66
N ALA A 112 11.32 -13.52 7.06
CA ALA A 112 12.49 -13.21 6.25
C ALA A 112 12.44 -13.98 4.91
N TYR A 113 12.54 -13.25 3.84
CA TYR A 113 12.71 -13.73 2.49
C TYR A 113 13.37 -12.66 1.63
N ALA A 114 14.51 -12.94 1.07
CA ALA A 114 15.20 -12.05 0.14
C ALA A 114 14.86 -12.45 -1.31
N PRO A 115 13.93 -11.74 -1.99
CA PRO A 115 13.56 -12.06 -3.35
C PRO A 115 14.76 -11.94 -4.32
N GLN A 116 14.72 -12.71 -5.42
CA GLN A 116 15.71 -12.57 -6.49
C GLN A 116 15.70 -11.13 -7.01
N GLY A 117 16.88 -10.49 -7.09
CA GLY A 117 17.03 -9.09 -7.46
C GLY A 117 17.00 -8.10 -6.31
N SER A 118 16.71 -8.53 -5.06
CA SER A 118 16.75 -7.66 -3.88
C SER A 118 18.16 -7.13 -3.56
N ASP A 119 19.22 -7.79 -4.04
CA ASP A 119 20.60 -7.29 -4.00
C ASP A 119 20.81 -6.02 -4.84
N ARG A 120 19.91 -5.74 -5.77
CA ARG A 120 19.88 -4.55 -6.64
C ARG A 120 19.02 -3.41 -6.08
N VAL A 121 18.32 -3.62 -4.97
CA VAL A 121 17.59 -2.60 -4.25
C VAL A 121 18.51 -1.94 -3.23
N ASP A 122 18.39 -0.62 -3.05
CA ASP A 122 19.22 0.09 -2.08
C ASP A 122 18.96 -0.37 -0.65
N GLY A 123 19.97 -0.24 0.21
CA GLY A 123 19.89 -0.71 1.60
C GLY A 123 18.81 0.01 2.41
N ALA A 124 18.57 1.28 2.13
CA ALA A 124 17.51 2.07 2.78
C ALA A 124 16.09 1.62 2.38
N ASP A 125 15.95 1.00 1.20
CA ASP A 125 14.67 0.57 0.64
C ASP A 125 14.32 -0.90 0.94
N LYS A 126 14.95 -1.49 1.95
CA LYS A 126 14.68 -2.87 2.40
C LYS A 126 15.04 -3.08 3.86
N ALA A 127 14.38 -4.06 4.48
CA ALA A 127 14.69 -4.44 5.85
C ALA A 127 16.06 -5.14 5.96
N PRO A 128 16.91 -4.77 6.94
CA PRO A 128 18.20 -5.44 7.16
C PRO A 128 18.06 -6.94 7.48
N ASP A 129 16.94 -7.34 8.08
CA ASP A 129 16.61 -8.74 8.42
C ASP A 129 15.93 -9.50 7.26
N GLY A 130 15.73 -8.86 6.11
CA GLY A 130 15.13 -9.46 4.93
C GLY A 130 13.62 -9.66 5.01
N THR A 131 12.92 -9.04 5.95
CA THR A 131 11.46 -9.21 6.10
C THR A 131 10.67 -8.50 5.01
N TRP A 132 11.20 -7.41 4.42
CA TRP A 132 10.56 -6.69 3.33
C TRP A 132 11.57 -6.05 2.39
N THR A 133 11.14 -5.71 1.18
CA THR A 133 11.90 -4.95 0.19
C THR A 133 10.96 -4.09 -0.66
N SER A 134 11.42 -2.93 -1.08
CA SER A 134 10.68 -2.09 -2.03
C SER A 134 10.53 -2.78 -3.38
N ILE A 135 9.36 -2.62 -3.99
CA ILE A 135 9.02 -3.13 -5.31
C ILE A 135 8.72 -2.01 -6.32
N VAL A 136 8.28 -0.85 -5.83
CA VAL A 136 8.11 0.38 -6.63
C VAL A 136 8.54 1.55 -5.78
N ASN A 137 9.52 2.33 -6.25
CA ASN A 137 9.89 3.56 -5.61
C ASN A 137 8.91 4.67 -5.99
N ASN A 138 8.60 5.50 -5.03
CA ASN A 138 7.59 6.54 -5.09
C ASN A 138 7.97 7.70 -4.17
N TYR A 139 7.29 8.83 -4.31
CA TYR A 139 7.47 10.02 -3.47
C TYR A 139 6.12 10.58 -3.04
N PHE A 140 6.08 11.09 -1.82
CA PHE A 140 4.90 11.78 -1.33
C PHE A 140 4.67 13.09 -2.10
N GLY A 141 3.40 13.44 -2.35
CA GLY A 141 3.04 14.67 -3.05
C GLY A 141 1.63 15.15 -2.74
N PHE A 142 1.27 16.23 -3.39
CA PHE A 142 -0.10 16.76 -3.41
C PHE A 142 -0.59 16.87 -4.84
N ILE A 143 -1.91 16.88 -5.00
CA ILE A 143 -2.57 17.12 -6.27
C ILE A 143 -3.45 18.36 -6.22
N HIS A 144 -3.62 19.02 -7.36
CA HIS A 144 -4.52 20.14 -7.51
C HIS A 144 -5.32 20.06 -8.81
N ASN A 145 -6.46 20.72 -8.87
CA ASN A 145 -7.24 20.84 -10.09
C ASN A 145 -6.66 21.94 -11.00
N LYS A 146 -5.99 21.59 -12.08
CA LYS A 146 -5.35 22.55 -13.02
C LYS A 146 -6.35 23.46 -13.72
N LYS A 147 -7.60 23.05 -13.88
CA LYS A 147 -8.62 23.84 -14.56
C LYS A 147 -9.12 24.98 -13.67
N GLU A 148 -9.44 24.71 -12.42
CA GLU A 148 -9.96 25.72 -11.49
C GLU A 148 -8.85 26.46 -10.73
N LEU A 149 -7.70 25.81 -10.59
CA LEU A 149 -6.50 26.32 -9.94
C LEU A 149 -5.30 26.16 -10.88
N PRO A 150 -5.18 27.01 -11.94
CA PRO A 150 -4.14 26.85 -12.97
C PRO A 150 -2.71 26.92 -12.43
N THR A 151 -2.51 27.62 -11.32
CA THR A 151 -1.24 27.65 -10.58
C THR A 151 -1.42 26.88 -9.30
N ALA A 152 -0.57 25.85 -9.08
CA ALA A 152 -0.55 25.11 -7.83
C ALA A 152 -0.24 26.03 -6.65
N PRO A 153 -0.73 25.72 -5.44
CA PRO A 153 -0.26 26.37 -4.22
C PRO A 153 1.26 26.17 -4.08
N LYS A 154 1.96 27.15 -3.53
CA LYS A 154 3.42 27.07 -3.37
C LYS A 154 3.83 26.57 -2.01
N SER A 155 3.03 26.85 -0.99
CA SER A 155 3.41 26.55 0.39
C SER A 155 2.25 25.96 1.19
N TRP A 156 2.61 25.44 2.36
CA TRP A 156 1.64 24.97 3.35
C TRP A 156 0.74 26.11 3.82
N GLU A 157 1.26 27.32 3.95
CA GLU A 157 0.52 28.49 4.43
C GLU A 157 -0.59 28.89 3.48
N GLU A 158 -0.38 28.75 2.17
CA GLU A 158 -1.41 29.02 1.18
C GLU A 158 -2.64 28.09 1.30
N LEU A 159 -2.46 26.87 1.80
CA LEU A 159 -3.56 25.92 2.03
C LEU A 159 -4.51 26.34 3.15
N LEU A 160 -4.14 27.33 3.96
CA LEU A 160 -5.01 27.90 5.00
C LEU A 160 -5.97 28.97 4.45
N ASP A 161 -5.84 29.37 3.19
CA ASP A 161 -6.73 30.36 2.56
C ASP A 161 -8.18 29.83 2.53
N ALA A 162 -9.14 30.70 2.79
CA ALA A 162 -10.56 30.37 2.84
C ALA A 162 -11.12 29.81 1.51
N ARG A 163 -10.44 30.02 0.37
CA ARG A 163 -10.83 29.43 -0.92
C ARG A 163 -10.83 27.92 -0.92
N TYR A 164 -10.04 27.29 -0.03
CA TYR A 164 -9.92 25.84 0.10
C TYR A 164 -10.94 25.23 1.08
N LYS A 165 -11.73 26.06 1.76
CA LYS A 165 -12.74 25.57 2.69
C LYS A 165 -13.73 24.65 1.97
N ASP A 166 -13.91 23.44 2.53
CA ASP A 166 -14.74 22.39 1.95
C ASP A 166 -14.33 21.95 0.54
N ARG A 167 -13.11 22.31 0.12
CA ARG A 167 -12.52 21.97 -1.20
C ARG A 167 -11.08 21.45 -1.10
N LEU A 168 -10.63 21.15 0.11
CA LEU A 168 -9.39 20.47 0.42
C LEU A 168 -9.71 19.17 1.15
N GLN A 169 -9.05 18.09 0.79
CA GLN A 169 -9.15 16.84 1.54
C GLN A 169 -7.78 16.17 1.62
N TYR A 170 -7.44 15.66 2.79
CA TYR A 170 -6.33 14.74 2.94
C TYR A 170 -6.82 13.42 3.54
N SER A 171 -6.20 12.31 3.14
CA SER A 171 -6.53 10.99 3.66
C SER A 171 -6.11 10.86 5.12
N THR A 172 -6.76 9.96 5.85
CA THR A 172 -6.69 9.88 7.31
C THR A 172 -5.36 9.29 7.77
N PRO A 173 -4.55 10.03 8.56
CA PRO A 173 -3.35 9.50 9.20
C PRO A 173 -3.65 8.23 10.02
N GLY A 174 -2.74 7.26 9.98
CA GLY A 174 -2.89 5.97 10.67
C GLY A 174 -3.73 4.94 9.91
N VAL A 175 -4.51 5.36 8.90
CA VAL A 175 -5.36 4.49 8.06
C VAL A 175 -4.80 4.41 6.65
N ALA A 176 -4.63 5.55 5.98
CA ALA A 176 -4.01 5.65 4.67
C ALA A 176 -2.52 5.98 4.79
N GLY A 177 -1.69 5.42 3.90
CA GLY A 177 -0.26 5.67 3.87
C GLY A 177 0.07 7.13 3.64
N ASP A 178 -0.48 7.70 2.57
CA ASP A 178 -0.26 9.10 2.24
C ASP A 178 -0.90 10.07 3.23
N GLY A 179 -1.96 9.66 3.93
CA GLY A 179 -2.49 10.43 5.05
C GLY A 179 -1.49 10.55 6.20
N THR A 180 -0.81 9.43 6.50
CA THR A 180 0.29 9.42 7.48
C THR A 180 1.49 10.21 6.96
N ALA A 181 1.75 10.19 5.65
CA ALA A 181 2.79 10.99 5.02
C ALA A 181 2.53 12.49 5.14
N VAL A 182 1.27 12.97 5.13
CA VAL A 182 0.95 14.38 5.45
C VAL A 182 1.47 14.76 6.81
N LEU A 183 1.26 13.90 7.82
CA LEU A 183 1.71 14.12 9.19
C LEU A 183 3.24 14.17 9.27
N ILE A 184 3.92 13.19 8.68
CA ILE A 184 5.39 13.09 8.65
C ILE A 184 6.00 14.32 7.98
N LYS A 185 5.47 14.70 6.81
CA LYS A 185 5.95 15.89 6.09
C LYS A 185 5.72 17.16 6.88
N ALA A 186 4.55 17.33 7.51
CA ALA A 186 4.28 18.48 8.35
C ALA A 186 5.26 18.56 9.54
N MET A 187 5.54 17.42 10.20
CA MET A 187 6.52 17.39 11.30
C MET A 187 7.93 17.81 10.83
N HIS A 188 8.35 17.33 9.65
CA HIS A 188 9.62 17.76 9.07
C HIS A 188 9.62 19.26 8.77
N ASP A 189 8.66 19.74 7.98
CA ASP A 189 8.66 21.10 7.44
C ASP A 189 8.45 22.16 8.54
N PHE A 190 7.69 21.84 9.58
CA PHE A 190 7.45 22.76 10.72
C PHE A 190 8.42 22.58 11.87
N GLY A 191 9.38 21.65 11.77
CA GLY A 191 10.45 21.47 12.75
C GLY A 191 10.03 20.73 14.02
N GLY A 192 9.10 19.78 13.91
CA GLY A 192 8.70 18.85 14.96
C GLY A 192 7.19 18.70 15.14
N GLN A 193 6.82 17.81 16.07
CA GLN A 193 5.43 17.42 16.30
C GLN A 193 4.54 18.61 16.72
N ALA A 194 4.93 19.37 17.73
CA ALA A 194 4.06 20.42 18.29
C ALA A 194 3.69 21.50 17.26
N PRO A 195 4.64 22.13 16.53
CA PRO A 195 4.28 23.11 15.50
C PRO A 195 3.52 22.50 14.32
N ALA A 196 3.77 21.24 13.97
CA ALA A 196 2.98 20.53 12.95
C ALA A 196 1.52 20.36 13.37
N MET A 197 1.27 19.97 14.62
CA MET A 197 -0.12 19.84 15.14
C MET A 197 -0.85 21.17 15.16
N GLU A 198 -0.18 22.26 15.52
CA GLU A 198 -0.77 23.60 15.45
C GLU A 198 -1.14 24.01 14.03
N TYR A 199 -0.32 23.65 13.03
CA TYR A 199 -0.64 23.88 11.64
C TYR A 199 -1.81 22.99 11.17
N LEU A 200 -1.76 21.67 11.43
CA LEU A 200 -2.78 20.71 10.99
C LEU A 200 -4.15 21.00 11.63
N LYS A 201 -4.17 21.50 12.86
CA LYS A 201 -5.40 22.02 13.50
C LYS A 201 -6.04 23.15 12.68
N LYS A 202 -5.23 24.07 12.15
CA LYS A 202 -5.71 25.15 11.28
C LYS A 202 -6.18 24.60 9.92
N LEU A 203 -5.40 23.70 9.32
CA LEU A 203 -5.72 23.08 8.03
C LEU A 203 -7.03 22.29 8.08
N GLN A 204 -7.35 21.70 9.24
CA GLN A 204 -8.58 20.93 9.44
C GLN A 204 -9.86 21.77 9.19
N ALA A 205 -9.80 23.09 9.36
CA ALA A 205 -10.92 23.97 9.05
C ALA A 205 -11.28 24.00 7.54
N ASN A 206 -10.35 23.63 6.67
CA ASN A 206 -10.56 23.54 5.22
C ASN A 206 -10.81 22.09 4.74
N ASN A 207 -10.56 21.09 5.60
CA ASN A 207 -10.65 19.68 5.26
C ASN A 207 -12.11 19.23 5.19
N VAL A 208 -12.52 18.62 4.08
CA VAL A 208 -13.87 18.05 3.88
C VAL A 208 -14.19 16.94 4.89
N GLY A 209 -13.18 16.22 5.38
CA GLY A 209 -13.35 15.13 6.33
C GLY A 209 -12.51 13.90 6.01
N PRO A 210 -12.72 12.80 6.73
CA PRO A 210 -11.86 11.64 6.62
C PRO A 210 -11.95 10.95 5.26
N SER A 211 -10.83 10.34 4.85
CA SER A 211 -10.76 9.39 3.73
C SER A 211 -9.85 8.23 4.10
N SER A 212 -10.35 6.99 3.99
CA SER A 212 -9.56 5.79 4.27
C SER A 212 -8.63 5.38 3.13
N SER A 213 -8.81 5.98 1.93
CA SER A 213 -8.04 5.65 0.73
C SER A 213 -7.66 6.94 0.01
N THR A 214 -6.40 7.04 -0.41
CA THR A 214 -5.87 8.20 -1.16
C THR A 214 -6.29 8.14 -2.62
N SER A 215 -6.40 6.96 -3.22
CA SER A 215 -6.80 6.80 -4.62
C SER A 215 -8.16 7.45 -4.94
N LYS A 216 -9.07 7.50 -3.96
CA LYS A 216 -10.40 8.13 -4.10
C LYS A 216 -10.40 9.65 -4.16
N LEU A 217 -9.26 10.30 -3.90
CA LEU A 217 -9.18 11.77 -3.89
C LEU A 217 -8.98 12.34 -5.29
N ALA A 218 -8.19 11.69 -6.14
CA ALA A 218 -7.87 12.16 -7.48
C ALA A 218 -9.12 12.37 -8.37
N PRO A 219 -10.11 11.46 -8.42
CA PRO A 219 -11.33 11.69 -9.17
C PRO A 219 -12.11 12.92 -8.72
N LYS A 220 -12.11 13.23 -7.42
CA LYS A 220 -12.77 14.42 -6.87
C LYS A 220 -12.04 15.70 -7.28
N VAL A 221 -10.70 15.64 -7.27
CA VAL A 221 -9.88 16.77 -7.73
C VAL A 221 -10.07 16.99 -9.23
N ASP A 222 -10.03 15.94 -10.04
CA ASP A 222 -10.22 16.06 -11.49
C ASP A 222 -11.58 16.69 -11.85
N LYS A 223 -12.65 16.29 -11.15
CA LYS A 223 -14.02 16.84 -11.33
C LYS A 223 -14.19 18.24 -10.78
N GLY A 224 -13.25 18.77 -9.99
CA GLY A 224 -13.35 20.05 -9.32
C GLY A 224 -14.21 20.04 -8.06
N GLU A 225 -14.56 18.88 -7.53
CA GLU A 225 -15.18 18.75 -6.20
C GLU A 225 -14.20 19.20 -5.11
N LEU A 226 -12.92 18.88 -5.32
CA LEU A 226 -11.79 19.36 -4.51
C LEU A 226 -10.88 20.22 -5.38
N LEU A 227 -10.29 21.25 -4.78
CA LEU A 227 -9.21 22.03 -5.40
C LEU A 227 -7.85 21.38 -5.16
N VAL A 228 -7.65 20.82 -3.97
CA VAL A 228 -6.39 20.25 -3.51
C VAL A 228 -6.66 18.99 -2.69
N ALA A 229 -5.80 18.00 -2.87
CA ALA A 229 -5.72 16.84 -1.98
C ALA A 229 -4.26 16.37 -1.82
N ASN A 230 -4.01 15.53 -0.80
CA ASN A 230 -2.75 14.80 -0.76
C ASN A 230 -2.79 13.61 -1.74
N GLY A 231 -1.61 13.11 -2.07
CA GLY A 231 -1.42 11.97 -2.93
C GLY A 231 0.04 11.50 -2.91
N ASP A 232 0.39 10.78 -3.93
CA ASP A 232 1.76 10.40 -4.23
C ASP A 232 2.07 10.54 -5.73
N VAL A 233 3.36 10.58 -6.05
CA VAL A 233 3.81 10.81 -7.42
C VAL A 233 3.39 9.66 -8.32
N GLN A 234 3.59 8.41 -7.89
CA GLN A 234 3.35 7.23 -8.71
C GLN A 234 1.86 7.11 -9.09
N MET A 235 0.99 7.04 -8.10
CA MET A 235 -0.44 6.84 -8.32
C MET A 235 -1.06 7.99 -9.11
N ASN A 236 -0.76 9.24 -8.72
CA ASN A 236 -1.36 10.40 -9.36
C ASN A 236 -0.79 10.67 -10.74
N PHE A 237 0.47 10.31 -11.02
CA PHE A 237 1.03 10.35 -12.37
C PHE A 237 0.32 9.34 -13.28
N ALA A 238 0.11 8.10 -12.80
CA ALA A 238 -0.66 7.11 -13.55
C ALA A 238 -2.10 7.59 -13.83
N GLN A 239 -2.80 8.10 -12.81
CA GLN A 239 -4.17 8.61 -12.91
C GLN A 239 -4.28 9.83 -13.83
N SER A 240 -3.25 10.68 -13.91
CA SER A 240 -3.28 11.87 -14.76
C SER A 240 -3.42 11.58 -16.25
N LYS A 241 -3.19 10.34 -16.71
CA LYS A 241 -3.40 9.89 -18.08
C LYS A 241 -4.89 9.91 -18.47
N SER A 242 -5.77 9.58 -17.52
CA SER A 242 -7.24 9.59 -17.70
C SER A 242 -7.93 10.79 -17.05
N MET A 243 -7.23 11.52 -16.17
CA MET A 243 -7.72 12.67 -15.41
C MET A 243 -6.93 13.92 -15.78
N PRO A 244 -7.30 14.62 -16.90
CA PRO A 244 -6.49 15.68 -17.49
C PRO A 244 -6.37 16.93 -16.60
N ASN A 245 -7.27 17.10 -15.62
CA ASN A 245 -7.23 18.26 -14.73
C ASN A 245 -6.30 18.04 -13.50
N LEU A 246 -5.72 16.86 -13.32
CA LEU A 246 -4.77 16.62 -12.22
C LEU A 246 -3.42 17.30 -12.47
N GLY A 247 -2.96 18.08 -11.50
CA GLY A 247 -1.58 18.53 -11.37
C GLY A 247 -0.95 17.97 -10.11
N ILE A 248 0.32 17.59 -10.18
CA ILE A 248 1.10 17.12 -9.03
C ILE A 248 2.01 18.26 -8.59
N TRP A 249 2.14 18.46 -7.28
CA TRP A 249 2.98 19.50 -6.71
C TRP A 249 3.46 19.15 -5.30
N PHE A 250 4.42 19.91 -4.80
CA PHE A 250 5.04 19.69 -3.50
C PHE A 250 5.03 21.00 -2.70
N PRO A 251 4.42 21.06 -1.52
CA PRO A 251 4.41 22.27 -0.72
C PRO A 251 5.79 22.55 -0.11
N ALA A 252 6.15 23.84 -0.10
CA ALA A 252 7.24 24.37 0.71
C ALA A 252 6.72 24.90 2.05
N LYS A 253 7.59 25.17 2.99
CA LYS A 253 7.28 26.00 4.16
C LYS A 253 7.70 27.45 3.87
N GLY A 254 6.75 28.37 3.85
CA GLY A 254 7.00 29.78 3.54
C GLY A 254 7.61 29.93 2.13
N ASP A 255 8.68 30.73 2.04
CA ASP A 255 9.44 30.97 0.81
C ASP A 255 10.56 29.93 0.57
N GLY A 256 10.56 28.83 1.33
CA GLY A 256 11.53 27.75 1.22
C GLY A 256 11.40 26.96 -0.08
N LYS A 257 12.29 25.99 -0.26
CA LYS A 257 12.18 25.04 -1.36
C LYS A 257 11.04 24.03 -1.10
N PRO A 258 10.38 23.55 -2.15
CA PRO A 258 9.48 22.43 -2.00
C PRO A 258 10.25 21.18 -1.53
N THR A 259 9.64 20.44 -0.61
CA THR A 259 10.24 19.24 -0.03
C THR A 259 9.38 18.02 -0.30
N THR A 260 9.98 16.84 -0.31
CA THR A 260 9.32 15.54 -0.32
C THR A 260 10.19 14.48 0.33
N PHE A 261 9.71 13.26 0.39
CA PHE A 261 10.47 12.08 0.82
C PHE A 261 10.02 10.83 0.08
N ALA A 262 10.91 9.83 0.07
CA ALA A 262 10.59 8.54 -0.54
C ALA A 262 9.49 7.82 0.24
N LEU A 263 8.49 7.34 -0.49
CA LEU A 263 7.34 6.61 0.04
C LEU A 263 7.11 5.36 -0.80
N PRO A 264 8.06 4.41 -0.80
CA PRO A 264 8.02 3.25 -1.70
C PRO A 264 6.91 2.28 -1.33
N TYR A 265 6.35 1.61 -2.33
CA TYR A 265 5.59 0.38 -2.12
C TYR A 265 6.59 -0.73 -1.78
N ALA A 266 6.50 -1.27 -0.58
CA ALA A 266 7.36 -2.33 -0.09
C ALA A 266 6.56 -3.61 0.17
N ALA A 267 7.13 -4.73 -0.19
CA ALA A 267 6.51 -6.05 -0.14
C ALA A 267 7.25 -6.99 0.81
N GLY A 268 6.49 -7.82 1.53
CA GLY A 268 7.02 -8.88 2.38
C GLY A 268 6.20 -10.15 2.32
N LEU A 269 6.85 -11.29 2.54
CA LEU A 269 6.21 -12.58 2.67
C LEU A 269 5.54 -12.66 4.05
N VAL A 270 4.24 -12.93 4.07
CA VAL A 270 3.49 -12.98 5.34
C VAL A 270 3.92 -14.21 6.16
N ASN A 271 4.08 -14.03 7.46
CA ASN A 271 4.42 -15.11 8.36
C ASN A 271 3.26 -16.12 8.43
N LYS A 272 3.56 -17.40 8.25
CA LYS A 272 2.57 -18.49 8.13
C LYS A 272 1.63 -18.32 6.92
N ALA A 273 2.11 -17.73 5.85
CA ALA A 273 1.37 -17.62 4.58
C ALA A 273 0.80 -18.98 4.15
N PRO A 274 -0.49 -19.07 3.79
CA PRO A 274 -1.11 -20.33 3.33
C PRO A 274 -0.40 -20.94 2.12
N HIS A 275 0.04 -20.07 1.18
CA HIS A 275 0.71 -20.49 -0.06
C HIS A 275 2.11 -19.85 -0.15
N ALA A 276 2.94 -20.04 0.89
CA ALA A 276 4.25 -19.38 1.02
C ALA A 276 5.16 -19.54 -0.20
N GLU A 277 5.18 -20.71 -0.84
CA GLU A 277 5.98 -20.93 -2.05
C GLU A 277 5.50 -20.09 -3.25
N ASN A 278 4.19 -19.93 -3.40
CA ASN A 278 3.60 -19.07 -4.43
C ASN A 278 3.89 -17.59 -4.11
N GLY A 279 3.84 -17.20 -2.83
CA GLY A 279 4.23 -15.88 -2.36
C GLY A 279 5.69 -15.53 -2.70
N ARG A 280 6.63 -16.48 -2.49
CA ARG A 280 8.04 -16.31 -2.87
C ARG A 280 8.20 -16.11 -4.38
N LYS A 281 7.55 -16.97 -5.19
CA LYS A 281 7.57 -16.83 -6.65
C LYS A 281 7.04 -15.48 -7.12
N LEU A 282 5.96 -14.98 -6.48
CA LEU A 282 5.42 -13.67 -6.83
C LEU A 282 6.40 -12.55 -6.45
N LEU A 283 7.01 -12.58 -5.27
CA LEU A 283 8.00 -11.59 -4.85
C LEU A 283 9.23 -11.57 -5.77
N ASP A 284 9.74 -12.73 -6.17
CA ASP A 284 10.81 -12.85 -7.17
C ASP A 284 10.39 -12.24 -8.52
N PHE A 285 9.15 -12.50 -8.94
CA PHE A 285 8.63 -11.98 -10.20
C PHE A 285 8.49 -10.46 -10.18
N LEU A 286 7.96 -9.88 -9.10
CA LEU A 286 7.79 -8.43 -8.94
C LEU A 286 9.14 -7.68 -8.98
N LEU A 287 10.22 -8.31 -8.53
CA LEU A 287 11.58 -7.78 -8.63
C LEU A 287 12.36 -8.26 -9.85
N SER A 288 11.76 -9.04 -10.74
CA SER A 288 12.40 -9.40 -12.01
C SER A 288 12.68 -8.14 -12.86
N GLU A 289 13.72 -8.20 -13.69
CA GLU A 289 14.04 -7.08 -14.59
C GLU A 289 12.86 -6.71 -15.50
N GLY A 290 12.11 -7.71 -15.99
CA GLY A 290 10.93 -7.50 -16.82
C GLY A 290 9.85 -6.71 -16.12
N ALA A 291 9.44 -7.14 -14.91
CA ALA A 291 8.45 -6.43 -14.11
C ALA A 291 8.90 -5.01 -13.73
N GLN A 292 10.18 -4.84 -13.40
CA GLN A 292 10.73 -3.55 -13.00
C GLN A 292 10.86 -2.55 -14.17
N ARG A 293 11.04 -3.00 -15.40
CA ARG A 293 11.00 -2.14 -16.61
C ARG A 293 9.61 -1.55 -16.85
N GLU A 294 8.54 -2.25 -16.45
CA GLU A 294 7.17 -1.78 -16.60
C GLU A 294 6.75 -0.76 -15.53
N VAL A 295 7.55 -0.56 -14.47
CA VAL A 295 7.19 0.35 -13.37
C VAL A 295 6.98 1.78 -13.86
N SER A 296 7.86 2.34 -14.70
CA SER A 296 7.67 3.69 -15.25
C SER A 296 6.68 3.71 -16.40
N ALA A 297 6.83 2.78 -17.34
CA ALA A 297 6.04 2.77 -18.57
C ALA A 297 4.53 2.58 -18.31
N VAL A 298 4.18 1.70 -17.39
CA VAL A 298 2.80 1.34 -17.04
C VAL A 298 2.41 1.94 -15.70
N GLY A 299 3.20 1.69 -14.64
CA GLY A 299 2.87 2.00 -13.27
C GLY A 299 2.96 3.47 -12.87
N GLY A 300 3.68 4.30 -13.63
CA GLY A 300 3.84 5.71 -13.27
C GLY A 300 4.77 5.99 -12.10
N GLY A 301 5.59 5.01 -11.68
CA GLY A 301 6.55 5.10 -10.59
C GLY A 301 8.01 4.91 -11.04
N PHE A 302 8.88 4.74 -10.05
CA PHE A 302 10.31 4.50 -10.29
C PHE A 302 10.65 3.04 -9.94
N PRO A 303 11.48 2.34 -10.77
CA PRO A 303 11.94 1.01 -10.42
C PRO A 303 12.63 0.98 -9.06
N ALA A 304 12.35 -0.05 -8.26
CA ALA A 304 13.06 -0.27 -7.01
C ALA A 304 14.50 -0.76 -7.25
N ARG A 305 14.73 -1.48 -8.36
CA ARG A 305 16.05 -1.95 -8.77
C ARG A 305 16.87 -0.84 -9.40
N LYS A 306 18.00 -0.51 -8.81
CA LYS A 306 18.94 0.53 -9.28
C LYS A 306 19.67 0.22 -10.58
N ASP A 307 19.70 -1.05 -11.02
CA ASP A 307 20.27 -1.46 -12.32
C ASP A 307 19.26 -1.34 -13.47
N VAL A 308 17.99 -1.13 -13.19
CA VAL A 308 16.96 -0.82 -14.19
C VAL A 308 16.86 0.69 -14.35
N LYS A 309 17.28 1.18 -15.53
CA LYS A 309 17.30 2.61 -15.88
C LYS A 309 16.31 2.88 -17.02
N PRO A 310 15.05 3.15 -16.72
CA PRO A 310 14.06 3.43 -17.77
C PRO A 310 14.36 4.77 -18.44
N THR A 311 14.13 4.82 -19.75
CA THR A 311 14.32 6.01 -20.60
C THR A 311 13.06 6.36 -21.38
N ASP A 312 11.95 5.75 -21.02
CA ASP A 312 10.65 6.03 -21.62
C ASP A 312 10.16 7.44 -21.26
N ALA A 313 9.12 7.90 -21.97
CA ALA A 313 8.60 9.25 -21.80
C ALA A 313 8.07 9.51 -20.38
N ASN A 314 7.51 8.48 -19.72
CA ASN A 314 7.00 8.59 -18.34
C ASN A 314 8.17 8.76 -17.36
N ALA A 315 9.24 7.98 -17.50
CA ALA A 315 10.43 8.10 -16.66
C ALA A 315 11.04 9.52 -16.74
N LEU A 316 11.11 10.08 -17.96
CA LEU A 316 11.59 11.45 -18.16
C LEU A 316 10.64 12.49 -17.52
N ALA A 317 9.33 12.30 -17.65
CA ALA A 317 8.35 13.20 -17.05
C ALA A 317 8.36 13.13 -15.52
N LEU A 318 8.48 11.94 -14.95
CA LEU A 318 8.63 11.72 -13.50
C LEU A 318 9.88 12.40 -12.95
N GLY A 319 11.02 12.28 -13.67
CA GLY A 319 12.25 12.99 -13.30
C GLY A 319 12.05 14.50 -13.23
N LYS A 320 11.33 15.08 -14.20
CA LYS A 320 11.02 16.52 -14.21
C LYS A 320 10.14 16.98 -13.06
N LEU A 321 9.24 16.14 -12.56
CA LEU A 321 8.40 16.47 -11.40
C LEU A 321 9.24 16.69 -10.13
N LEU A 322 10.38 16.04 -10.03
CA LEU A 322 11.27 16.14 -8.85
C LEU A 322 12.37 17.20 -9.03
N GLU A 323 12.47 17.86 -10.19
CA GLU A 323 13.46 18.92 -10.39
C GLU A 323 13.22 20.09 -9.43
N GLY A 324 14.26 20.42 -8.66
CA GLY A 324 14.20 21.50 -7.66
C GLY A 324 13.47 21.18 -6.36
N VAL A 325 12.97 19.94 -6.22
CA VAL A 325 12.37 19.44 -4.98
C VAL A 325 13.46 18.83 -4.10
N GLU A 326 13.53 19.24 -2.84
CA GLU A 326 14.44 18.67 -1.87
C GLU A 326 13.85 17.38 -1.29
N VAL A 327 14.58 16.29 -1.41
CA VAL A 327 14.16 14.98 -0.87
C VAL A 327 14.84 14.80 0.47
N PHE A 328 14.06 14.76 1.55
CA PHE A 328 14.57 14.46 2.89
C PHE A 328 14.35 12.97 3.24
N GLU A 329 15.10 12.49 4.21
CA GLU A 329 14.95 11.12 4.71
C GLU A 329 14.31 11.15 6.10
N PRO A 330 13.09 10.57 6.26
CA PRO A 330 12.44 10.44 7.56
C PRO A 330 13.20 9.46 8.47
N ASP A 331 13.20 9.72 9.76
CA ASP A 331 13.64 8.74 10.76
C ASP A 331 12.56 7.66 10.93
N TRP A 332 12.62 6.64 10.06
CA TRP A 332 11.63 5.56 10.06
C TRP A 332 11.62 4.75 11.35
N ALA A 333 12.72 4.68 12.09
CA ALA A 333 12.79 3.98 13.37
C ALA A 333 11.99 4.74 14.44
N ASP A 334 12.22 6.05 14.56
CA ASP A 334 11.43 6.91 15.46
C ASP A 334 9.95 6.90 15.08
N ILE A 335 9.65 6.98 13.78
CA ILE A 335 8.26 7.01 13.29
C ILE A 335 7.55 5.69 13.58
N ASP A 336 8.17 4.52 13.38
CA ASP A 336 7.56 3.22 13.71
C ASP A 336 7.28 3.10 15.22
N GLU A 337 8.25 3.50 16.05
CA GLU A 337 8.11 3.46 17.51
C GLU A 337 6.99 4.38 18.02
N ASN A 338 6.90 5.60 17.46
CA ASN A 338 6.01 6.65 17.95
C ASN A 338 4.74 6.86 17.10
N LEU A 339 4.50 6.06 16.07
CA LEU A 339 3.37 6.24 15.11
C LEU A 339 2.03 6.43 15.81
N THR A 340 1.73 5.59 16.80
CA THR A 340 0.46 5.68 17.54
C THR A 340 0.33 7.02 18.26
N ALA A 341 1.39 7.48 18.93
CA ALA A 341 1.41 8.76 19.64
C ALA A 341 1.26 9.95 18.67
N TYR A 342 1.89 9.89 17.50
CA TYR A 342 1.76 10.93 16.47
C TYR A 342 0.33 11.01 15.91
N VAL A 343 -0.28 9.87 15.63
CA VAL A 343 -1.68 9.80 15.15
C VAL A 343 -2.65 10.29 16.22
N ASP A 344 -2.45 9.94 17.49
CA ASP A 344 -3.32 10.37 18.58
C ASP A 344 -3.16 11.88 18.87
N ALA A 345 -1.94 12.41 18.74
CA ALA A 345 -1.72 13.86 18.82
C ALA A 345 -2.45 14.60 17.68
N TRP A 346 -2.40 14.07 16.45
CA TRP A 346 -3.15 14.61 15.31
C TRP A 346 -4.66 14.59 15.58
N LYS A 347 -5.23 13.45 16.03
CA LYS A 347 -6.66 13.34 16.39
C LYS A 347 -7.04 14.38 17.44
N SER A 348 -6.24 14.51 18.50
CA SER A 348 -6.48 15.47 19.56
C SER A 348 -6.45 16.91 19.07
N ALA A 349 -5.51 17.24 18.18
CA ALA A 349 -5.38 18.59 17.63
C ALA A 349 -6.51 18.94 16.65
N THR A 350 -6.99 17.99 15.86
CA THR A 350 -7.98 18.20 14.79
C THR A 350 -9.42 17.91 15.21
N GLY A 351 -9.61 17.21 16.31
CA GLY A 351 -10.94 16.76 16.76
C GLY A 351 -11.49 15.60 15.91
N SER A 352 -10.59 14.83 15.28
CA SER A 352 -10.93 13.73 14.33
C SER A 352 -11.04 12.39 15.02
#